data_37c223163faa5af1bd7c5c1c8a908c3b
#
_entry.id   37c223163faa5af1bd7c5c1c8a908c3b
#
_cell.length_a   1.000
_cell.length_b   1.000
_cell.length_c   1.000
_cell.angle_alpha   90.00
_cell.angle_beta   90.00
_cell.angle_gamma   90.00
#
_symmetry.space_group_name_H-M   'P 1'
#
loop_
_entity.id
_entity.type
_entity.pdbx_description
1 polymer ?
#
loop_
_entity_poly.entity_id
_entity_poly.type
_entity_poly.pdbx_seq_one_letter_code
_entity_poly.pdbx_strand_id
1 'polypeptide(L)' 'MTVHVFKTSVKRESEVKKLSPTLNKLVDKNGCWNFDLEDCDNILRVETQNLNALVISSLLENKGFHCEELP' A
#
# COMPACT_ATOMS: atom_id res chain seq x y z
N MET A 1 11.34 -11.90 -4.71
CA MET A 1 10.38 -10.80 -4.58
C MET A 1 9.66 -10.93 -3.26
N THR A 2 9.47 -9.84 -2.55
CA THR A 2 8.82 -9.83 -1.24
C THR A 2 7.41 -9.28 -1.35
N VAL A 3 6.48 -9.92 -0.68
CA VAL A 3 5.09 -9.44 -0.59
C VAL A 3 4.89 -8.83 0.80
N HIS A 4 4.49 -7.58 0.83
CA HIS A 4 4.11 -6.89 2.07
C HIS A 4 2.60 -6.71 2.10
N VAL A 5 1.99 -7.00 3.24
CA VAL A 5 0.55 -6.89 3.44
C VAL A 5 0.29 -5.93 4.59
N PHE A 6 -0.60 -4.97 4.37
CA PHE A 6 -0.89 -3.93 5.36
C PHE A 6 -2.38 -3.83 5.61
N LYS A 7 -2.73 -3.56 6.86
CA LYS A 7 -4.05 -3.10 7.24
C LYS A 7 -4.05 -1.58 7.14
N THR A 8 -5.03 -1.01 6.44
CA THR A 8 -5.06 0.44 6.21
C THR A 8 -6.42 1.04 6.53
N SER A 9 -6.48 2.37 6.56
CA SER A 9 -7.73 3.11 6.67
C SER A 9 -8.28 3.57 5.31
N VAL A 10 -7.71 3.10 4.21
CA VAL A 10 -8.18 3.41 2.86
C VAL A 10 -9.46 2.65 2.59
N LYS A 11 -10.58 3.37 2.36
CA LYS A 11 -11.91 2.76 2.26
C LYS A 11 -12.58 2.97 0.92
N ARG A 12 -12.11 3.92 0.11
CA ARG A 12 -12.80 4.35 -1.11
C ARG A 12 -11.89 4.28 -2.32
N GLU A 13 -12.49 4.00 -3.46
CA GLU A 13 -11.79 4.02 -4.74
C GLU A 13 -11.12 5.37 -5.01
N SER A 14 -11.75 6.47 -4.62
CA SER A 14 -11.18 7.81 -4.80
C SER A 14 -9.88 7.97 -4.02
N GLU A 15 -9.78 7.34 -2.86
CA GLU A 15 -8.56 7.37 -2.06
C GLU A 15 -7.47 6.52 -2.70
N VAL A 16 -7.84 5.38 -3.26
CA VAL A 16 -6.90 4.53 -4.02
C VAL A 16 -6.34 5.31 -5.20
N LYS A 17 -7.18 6.05 -5.92
CA LYS A 17 -6.75 6.86 -7.06
C LYS A 17 -5.77 7.95 -6.65
N LYS A 18 -5.96 8.55 -5.48
CA LYS A 18 -5.01 9.55 -4.96
C LYS A 18 -3.64 8.95 -4.66
N LEU A 19 -3.62 7.73 -4.17
CA LEU A 19 -2.38 7.05 -3.81
C LEU A 19 -1.68 6.40 -5.00
N SER A 20 -2.42 6.13 -6.07
CA SER A 20 -1.94 5.38 -7.21
C SER A 20 -0.65 5.95 -7.83
N PRO A 21 -0.55 7.27 -8.13
CA PRO A 21 0.68 7.79 -8.73
C PRO A 21 1.89 7.60 -7.83
N THR A 22 1.71 7.77 -6.52
CA THR A 22 2.80 7.64 -5.56
C THR A 22 3.22 6.19 -5.42
N LEU A 23 2.26 5.28 -5.33
CA LEU A 23 2.55 3.84 -5.23
C LEU A 23 3.21 3.33 -6.51
N ASN A 24 2.79 3.81 -7.66
CA ASN A 24 3.41 3.44 -8.93
C ASN A 24 4.87 3.87 -9.02
N LYS A 25 5.20 5.03 -8.43
CA LYS A 25 6.58 5.49 -8.39
C LYS A 25 7.42 4.69 -7.38
N LEU A 26 6.77 4.23 -6.32
CA LEU A 26 7.45 3.52 -5.25
C LEU A 26 7.86 2.11 -5.66
N VAL A 27 6.97 1.40 -6.35
CA VAL A 27 7.28 0.06 -6.85
C VAL A 27 8.04 0.19 -8.16
N ASP A 28 8.99 -0.73 -8.39
CA ASP A 28 9.77 -0.72 -9.62
C ASP A 28 9.00 -1.42 -10.75
N LYS A 29 9.67 -1.61 -11.90
CA LYS A 29 9.05 -2.21 -13.07
C LYS A 29 8.51 -3.63 -12.84
N ASN A 30 9.09 -4.33 -11.88
CA ASN A 30 8.71 -5.71 -11.56
C ASN A 30 7.80 -5.79 -10.36
N GLY A 31 7.49 -4.65 -9.76
CA GLY A 31 6.63 -4.59 -8.60
C GLY A 31 5.18 -4.33 -8.98
N CYS A 32 4.29 -4.60 -8.05
CA CYS A 32 2.88 -4.27 -8.20
C CYS A 32 2.23 -4.08 -6.84
N TRP A 33 1.06 -3.47 -6.85
CA TRP A 33 0.30 -3.24 -5.62
C TRP A 33 -1.19 -3.31 -5.93
N ASN A 34 -1.98 -3.66 -4.93
CA ASN A 34 -3.43 -3.55 -5.04
C ASN A 34 -4.04 -3.40 -3.67
N PHE A 35 -5.27 -2.86 -3.65
CA PHE A 35 -6.08 -2.76 -2.45
C PHE A 35 -7.23 -3.74 -2.53
N ASP A 36 -7.54 -4.38 -1.41
CA ASP A 36 -8.76 -5.16 -1.24
C ASP A 36 -9.67 -4.40 -0.30
N LEU A 37 -10.59 -3.61 -0.88
CA LEU A 37 -11.50 -2.77 -0.12
C LEU A 37 -12.73 -3.53 0.36
N GLU A 38 -12.93 -4.75 -0.10
CA GLU A 38 -14.01 -5.60 0.37
C GLU A 38 -13.67 -6.28 1.70
N ASP A 39 -12.38 -6.39 1.99
CA ASP A 39 -11.92 -6.90 3.28
C ASP A 39 -12.17 -5.85 4.36
N CYS A 40 -12.61 -6.29 5.53
CA CYS A 40 -12.89 -5.38 6.64
C CYS A 40 -11.65 -4.64 7.14
N ASP A 41 -10.47 -5.16 6.85
CA ASP A 41 -9.20 -4.54 7.22
C ASP A 41 -8.64 -3.61 6.14
N ASN A 42 -9.32 -3.47 5.01
CA ASN A 42 -8.90 -2.60 3.90
C ASN A 42 -7.44 -2.87 3.53
N ILE A 43 -7.20 -4.06 3.04
CA ILE A 43 -5.84 -4.58 2.85
C ILE A 43 -5.16 -3.92 1.65
N LEU A 44 -3.91 -3.50 1.86
CA LEU A 44 -2.99 -3.14 0.79
C LEU A 44 -1.95 -4.25 0.66
N ARG A 45 -1.80 -4.77 -0.55
CA ARG A 45 -0.76 -5.74 -0.85
C ARG A 45 0.22 -5.13 -1.82
N VAL A 46 1.51 -5.20 -1.48
CA VAL A 46 2.58 -4.66 -2.33
C VAL A 46 3.62 -5.75 -2.58
N GLU A 47 3.92 -5.99 -3.84
CA GLU A 47 4.99 -6.91 -4.24
C GLU A 47 6.14 -6.09 -4.79
N THR A 48 7.32 -6.24 -4.20
CA THR A 48 8.48 -5.45 -4.59
C THR A 48 9.76 -6.18 -4.24
N GLN A 49 10.85 -5.81 -4.90
CA GLN A 49 12.15 -6.43 -4.66
C GLN A 49 13.00 -5.67 -3.65
N ASN A 50 12.87 -4.35 -3.59
CA ASN A 50 13.87 -3.52 -2.92
C ASN A 50 13.35 -2.59 -1.83
N LEU A 51 12.05 -2.63 -1.52
CA LEU A 51 11.49 -1.74 -0.52
C LEU A 51 11.22 -2.49 0.77
N ASN A 52 11.44 -1.82 1.91
CA ASN A 52 10.99 -2.37 3.17
C ASN A 52 9.61 -1.82 3.53
N ALA A 53 8.97 -2.50 4.48
CA ALA A 53 7.60 -2.17 4.87
C ALA A 53 7.46 -0.76 5.46
N LEU A 54 8.50 -0.27 6.14
CA LEU A 54 8.46 1.06 6.75
C LEU A 54 8.33 2.17 5.73
N VAL A 55 8.95 2.02 4.56
CA VAL A 55 8.84 3.01 3.50
C VAL A 55 7.39 3.12 3.03
N ILE A 56 6.74 1.97 2.87
CA ILE A 56 5.35 1.93 2.40
C ILE A 56 4.40 2.51 3.45
N SER A 57 4.52 2.08 4.71
CA SER A 57 3.65 2.57 5.76
C SER A 57 3.85 4.06 6.02
N SER A 58 5.09 4.55 5.98
CA SER A 58 5.37 5.97 6.15
C SER A 58 4.75 6.81 5.03
N LEU A 59 4.77 6.30 3.81
CA LEU A 59 4.17 6.98 2.68
C LEU A 59 2.67 7.19 2.87
N LEU A 60 1.97 6.14 3.28
CA LEU A 60 0.53 6.24 3.50
C LEU A 60 0.21 7.16 4.67
N GLU A 61 1.00 7.09 5.74
CA GLU A 61 0.80 7.95 6.89
C GLU A 61 1.02 9.42 6.54
N ASN A 62 2.00 9.72 5.70
CA ASN A 62 2.23 11.08 5.20
C ASN A 62 1.06 11.61 4.36
N LYS A 63 0.29 10.71 3.78
CA LYS A 63 -0.91 11.08 3.01
C LYS A 63 -2.17 11.12 3.87
N GLY A 64 -2.04 10.88 5.17
CA GLY A 64 -3.17 10.96 6.10
C GLY A 64 -3.90 9.65 6.31
N PHE A 65 -3.33 8.52 5.92
CA PHE A 65 -3.95 7.22 6.10
C PHE A 65 -3.20 6.39 7.15
N HIS A 66 -3.95 5.63 7.91
CA HIS A 66 -3.35 4.63 8.80
C HIS A 66 -2.84 3.46 7.96
N CYS A 67 -1.67 2.93 8.30
CA CYS A 67 -1.08 1.80 7.58
C CYS A 67 -0.23 0.99 8.56
N GLU A 68 -0.59 -0.27 8.73
CA GLU A 68 0.07 -1.16 9.68
C GLU A 68 0.40 -2.48 8.98
N GLU A 69 1.66 -2.87 9.00
CA GLU A 69 2.06 -4.12 8.38
C GLU A 69 1.51 -5.31 9.18
N LEU A 70 0.94 -6.27 8.47
CA LEU A 70 0.47 -7.53 9.04
C LEU A 70 1.57 -8.58 8.97
N PRO A 71 1.66 -9.43 10.01
CA PRO A 71 2.66 -10.51 10.03
C PRO A 71 2.42 -11.56 8.96
#